data_829ea20ba05df00d70f2d257c83e8ac0
#
_entry.id   829ea20ba05df00d70f2d257c83e8ac0
#
_cell.length_a   1.000
_cell.length_b   1.000
_cell.length_c   1.000
_cell.angle_alpha   90.00
_cell.angle_beta   90.00
_cell.angle_gamma   90.00
#
_symmetry.space_group_name_H-M   'P 1'
#
loop_
_entity.id
_entity.type
_entity.pdbx_description
1 polymer ?
#
loop_
_entity_poly.entity_id
_entity_poly.type
_entity_poly.pdbx_seq_one_letter_code
_entity_poly.pdbx_strand_id
1 'polypeptide(L)'
;YDKGEERSTLVYLVDFKNPASNEFTVANQWTFIENSEKRPDVILFVNGLPLVIVELKSPSREETDASAAYRQLRNYMYEIPSMFIYNAVCVMSDLTTSKAGTITSGEDRFMEWKTTDGSYENTQHASFDTFFVGLFEKTRFLDIVKNFICFNVDGQNTFKILAGYHQYFAVKKAIESTKHATVTDGKGGVFWHTQGSGKSLSMVFYAHYLQEALESPTIVVITDR
;
A
#
# COMPACT_ATOMS: atom_id res chain seq x y z
N TYR A 1 -17.60 16.06 27.37
CA TYR A 1 -18.88 16.72 27.79
C TYR A 1 -18.67 18.23 27.67
N ASP A 2 -19.43 18.89 26.81
CA ASP A 2 -19.46 20.35 26.74
C ASP A 2 -20.79 20.81 27.32
N LYS A 3 -20.74 21.56 28.43
CA LYS A 3 -21.92 22.08 29.18
C LYS A 3 -22.93 21.00 29.65
N GLY A 4 -22.46 19.77 29.91
CA GLY A 4 -23.31 18.67 30.38
C GLY A 4 -24.14 17.98 29.30
N GLU A 5 -23.93 18.30 28.02
CA GLU A 5 -24.54 17.60 26.89
C GLU A 5 -23.63 16.49 26.38
N GLU A 6 -24.19 15.30 26.11
CA GLU A 6 -23.49 14.22 25.39
C GLU A 6 -23.40 14.59 23.92
N ARG A 7 -22.19 14.68 23.40
CA ARG A 7 -21.94 14.89 21.98
C ARG A 7 -21.08 13.77 21.43
N SER A 8 -21.52 13.15 20.35
CA SER A 8 -20.68 12.22 19.59
C SER A 8 -19.77 13.00 18.68
N THR A 9 -18.48 12.70 18.71
CA THR A 9 -17.47 13.25 17.78
C THR A 9 -16.71 12.12 17.13
N LEU A 10 -16.26 12.34 15.87
CA LEU A 10 -15.42 11.38 15.17
C LEU A 10 -14.00 11.46 15.74
N VAL A 11 -13.44 10.30 16.03
CA VAL A 11 -12.03 10.14 16.39
C VAL A 11 -11.31 9.54 15.19
N TYR A 12 -10.36 10.28 14.66
CA TYR A 12 -9.54 9.81 13.53
C TYR A 12 -8.30 9.11 14.07
N LEU A 13 -8.09 7.86 13.68
CA LEU A 13 -6.89 7.09 14.01
C LEU A 13 -5.68 7.53 13.19
N VAL A 14 -5.91 8.02 11.98
CA VAL A 14 -4.90 8.53 11.06
C VAL A 14 -5.43 9.81 10.41
N ASP A 15 -4.63 10.87 10.41
CA ASP A 15 -4.93 12.10 9.69
C ASP A 15 -4.37 12.03 8.26
N PHE A 16 -5.22 11.69 7.31
CA PHE A 16 -4.85 11.61 5.90
C PHE A 16 -4.79 12.99 5.22
N LYS A 17 -5.40 14.03 5.81
CA LYS A 17 -5.40 15.39 5.24
C LYS A 17 -4.11 16.13 5.59
N ASN A 18 -3.59 15.89 6.78
CA ASN A 18 -2.35 16.48 7.25
C ASN A 18 -1.36 15.37 7.67
N PRO A 19 -0.62 14.77 6.75
CA PRO A 19 0.32 13.69 7.04
C PRO A 19 1.32 14.00 8.16
N ALA A 20 1.72 15.26 8.29
CA ALA A 20 2.69 15.72 9.29
C ALA A 20 2.15 15.68 10.74
N SER A 21 0.83 15.61 10.94
CA SER A 21 0.22 15.50 12.26
C SER A 21 0.26 14.08 12.83
N ASN A 22 0.62 13.08 12.02
CA ASN A 22 0.74 11.70 12.47
C ASN A 22 2.13 11.42 13.04
N GLU A 23 2.18 10.56 14.05
CA GLU A 23 3.41 10.01 14.58
C GLU A 23 3.82 8.78 13.75
N PHE A 24 5.04 8.80 13.21
CA PHE A 24 5.64 7.67 12.52
C PHE A 24 6.76 7.09 13.34
N THR A 25 6.61 5.86 13.79
CA THR A 25 7.61 5.15 14.58
C THR A 25 8.10 3.91 13.85
N VAL A 26 9.40 3.73 13.78
CA VAL A 26 10.05 2.52 13.28
C VAL A 26 10.64 1.77 14.46
N ALA A 27 10.22 0.54 14.67
CA ALA A 27 10.77 -0.36 15.68
C ALA A 27 11.47 -1.54 15.01
N ASN A 28 12.68 -1.84 15.46
CA ASN A 28 13.41 -3.03 15.06
C ASN A 28 13.35 -4.09 16.14
N GLN A 29 13.28 -5.36 15.76
CA GLN A 29 13.29 -6.49 16.66
C GLN A 29 12.27 -6.38 17.81
N TRP A 30 11.08 -5.86 17.52
CA TRP A 30 9.98 -5.75 18.49
C TRP A 30 9.47 -7.15 18.85
N THR A 31 9.51 -7.49 20.15
CA THR A 31 9.00 -8.77 20.64
C THR A 31 7.49 -8.72 20.79
N PHE A 32 6.80 -9.65 20.17
CA PHE A 32 5.36 -9.84 20.27
C PHE A 32 5.06 -11.28 20.75
N ILE A 33 4.17 -11.41 21.71
CA ILE A 33 3.81 -12.69 22.34
C ILE A 33 2.32 -12.93 22.20
N GLU A 34 1.96 -14.01 21.53
CA GLU A 34 0.57 -14.47 21.38
C GLU A 34 0.54 -16.00 21.49
N ASN A 35 0.42 -16.75 20.38
CA ASN A 35 0.56 -18.20 20.42
C ASN A 35 2.02 -18.65 20.60
N SER A 36 2.94 -17.80 20.21
CA SER A 36 4.38 -17.94 20.47
C SER A 36 5.04 -16.56 20.55
N GLU A 37 6.29 -16.51 21.00
CA GLU A 37 7.11 -15.31 20.94
C GLU A 37 7.69 -15.15 19.55
N LYS A 38 7.46 -13.99 18.93
CA LYS A 38 8.02 -13.63 17.62
C LYS A 38 8.64 -12.23 17.65
N ARG A 39 9.61 -12.03 16.77
CA ARG A 39 10.36 -10.77 16.67
C ARG A 39 10.56 -10.42 15.20
N PRO A 40 9.58 -9.77 14.55
CA PRO A 40 9.76 -9.22 13.21
C PRO A 40 10.95 -8.27 13.15
N ASP A 41 11.67 -8.26 12.04
CA ASP A 41 12.89 -7.46 11.90
C ASP A 41 12.61 -5.97 12.02
N VAL A 42 11.60 -5.47 11.28
CA VAL A 42 11.19 -4.07 11.34
C VAL A 42 9.67 -3.95 11.29
N ILE A 43 9.13 -3.07 12.11
CA ILE A 43 7.72 -2.70 12.12
C ILE A 43 7.62 -1.18 12.00
N LEU A 44 6.75 -0.74 11.11
CA LEU A 44 6.42 0.69 10.97
C LEU A 44 5.03 0.93 11.55
N PHE A 45 5.00 1.78 12.55
CA PHE A 45 3.78 2.23 13.21
C PHE A 45 3.37 3.62 12.71
N VAL A 46 2.08 3.83 12.58
CA VAL A 46 1.48 5.16 12.41
C VAL A 46 0.48 5.36 13.54
N ASN A 47 0.70 6.36 14.39
CA ASN A 47 -0.10 6.63 15.58
C ASN A 47 -0.30 5.37 16.47
N GLY A 48 0.75 4.54 16.59
CA GLY A 48 0.72 3.29 17.35
C GLY A 48 0.09 2.10 16.63
N LEU A 49 -0.45 2.24 15.41
CA LEU A 49 -0.98 1.14 14.61
C LEU A 49 0.15 0.47 13.81
N PRO A 50 0.38 -0.85 13.91
CA PRO A 50 1.43 -1.56 13.18
C PRO A 50 0.99 -1.76 11.71
N LEU A 51 1.20 -0.75 10.87
CA LEU A 51 0.73 -0.77 9.48
C LEU A 51 1.65 -1.56 8.56
N VAL A 52 2.95 -1.65 8.85
CA VAL A 52 3.91 -2.36 8.00
C VAL A 52 4.74 -3.32 8.81
N ILE A 53 4.89 -4.53 8.29
CA ILE A 53 5.81 -5.54 8.82
C ILE A 53 6.81 -5.89 7.73
N VAL A 54 8.09 -5.77 8.06
CA VAL A 54 9.22 -6.03 7.16
C VAL A 54 10.02 -7.20 7.70
N GLU A 55 10.27 -8.18 6.86
CA GLU A 55 11.19 -9.27 7.11
C GLU A 55 12.38 -9.16 6.18
N LEU A 56 13.58 -9.19 6.77
CA LEU A 56 14.85 -9.05 6.09
C LEU A 56 15.61 -10.37 6.12
N LYS A 57 16.29 -10.69 5.02
CA LYS A 57 17.21 -11.83 4.95
C LYS A 57 18.59 -11.36 4.54
N SER A 58 19.60 -12.00 5.10
CA SER A 58 20.99 -11.67 4.74
C SER A 58 21.34 -12.30 3.39
N PRO A 59 21.83 -11.53 2.41
CA PRO A 59 22.26 -12.07 1.12
C PRO A 59 23.49 -12.96 1.20
N SER A 60 24.19 -12.97 2.34
CA SER A 60 25.42 -13.74 2.54
C SER A 60 25.18 -15.21 2.92
N ARG A 61 23.93 -15.65 3.08
CA ARG A 61 23.61 -17.05 3.35
C ARG A 61 23.06 -17.70 2.08
N GLU A 62 23.74 -18.70 1.55
CA GLU A 62 23.41 -19.40 0.30
C GLU A 62 21.98 -19.98 0.22
N GLU A 63 21.29 -20.10 1.34
CA GLU A 63 19.93 -20.69 1.42
C GLU A 63 18.83 -19.64 1.78
N THR A 64 19.16 -18.35 1.88
CA THR A 64 18.19 -17.32 2.29
C THR A 64 17.98 -16.28 1.20
N ASP A 65 16.84 -16.34 0.56
CA ASP A 65 16.36 -15.39 -0.44
C ASP A 65 15.10 -14.65 0.06
N ALA A 66 14.57 -13.79 -0.76
CA ALA A 66 13.30 -13.09 -0.47
C ALA A 66 12.14 -14.07 -0.21
N SER A 67 12.16 -15.26 -0.81
CA SER A 67 11.15 -16.31 -0.56
C SER A 67 11.20 -16.83 0.88
N ALA A 68 12.39 -16.87 1.50
CA ALA A 68 12.51 -17.22 2.91
C ALA A 68 11.88 -16.15 3.82
N ALA A 69 12.00 -14.87 3.46
CA ALA A 69 11.31 -13.78 4.13
C ALA A 69 9.78 -13.90 3.98
N TYR A 70 9.28 -14.24 2.80
CA TYR A 70 7.85 -14.49 2.59
C TYR A 70 7.34 -15.63 3.50
N ARG A 71 8.03 -16.77 3.54
CA ARG A 71 7.64 -17.89 4.42
C ARG A 71 7.62 -17.47 5.89
N GLN A 72 8.56 -16.63 6.32
CA GLN A 72 8.59 -16.12 7.68
C GLN A 72 7.41 -15.19 7.99
N LEU A 73 7.04 -14.29 7.06
CA LEU A 73 5.84 -13.47 7.19
C LEU A 73 4.58 -14.34 7.34
N ARG A 74 4.45 -15.41 6.55
CA ARG A 74 3.32 -16.35 6.67
C ARG A 74 3.30 -17.06 8.03
N ASN A 75 4.46 -17.41 8.57
CA ASN A 75 4.57 -17.98 9.89
C ASN A 75 4.14 -16.98 10.98
N TYR A 76 4.53 -15.73 10.88
CA TYR A 76 4.05 -14.68 11.79
C TYR A 76 2.53 -14.53 11.75
N MET A 77 1.91 -14.52 10.57
CA MET A 77 0.45 -14.44 10.44
C MET A 77 -0.28 -15.60 11.13
N TYR A 78 0.35 -16.76 11.21
CA TYR A 78 -0.20 -17.91 11.92
C TYR A 78 0.04 -17.84 13.44
N GLU A 79 1.24 -17.46 13.87
CA GLU A 79 1.67 -17.52 15.28
C GLU A 79 1.27 -16.27 16.08
N ILE A 80 1.18 -15.09 15.43
CA ILE A 80 0.86 -13.81 16.06
C ILE A 80 -0.19 -13.04 15.22
N PRO A 81 -1.36 -13.63 14.95
CA PRO A 81 -2.34 -13.07 14.01
C PRO A 81 -2.85 -11.69 14.43
N SER A 82 -2.94 -11.36 15.71
CA SER A 82 -3.46 -10.08 16.16
C SER A 82 -2.57 -8.90 15.74
N MET A 83 -1.27 -9.13 15.51
CA MET A 83 -0.36 -8.12 14.99
C MET A 83 -0.71 -7.66 13.56
N PHE A 84 -1.43 -8.51 12.82
CA PHE A 84 -1.80 -8.25 11.43
C PHE A 84 -3.20 -7.63 11.26
N ILE A 85 -3.94 -7.39 12.32
CA ILE A 85 -5.30 -6.81 12.25
C ILE A 85 -5.30 -5.47 11.52
N TYR A 86 -4.31 -4.62 11.81
CA TYR A 86 -4.17 -3.30 11.19
C TYR A 86 -3.16 -3.26 10.05
N ASN A 87 -2.54 -4.38 9.71
CA ASN A 87 -1.49 -4.41 8.70
C ASN A 87 -1.99 -3.92 7.34
N ALA A 88 -1.32 -2.92 6.79
CA ALA A 88 -1.55 -2.41 5.44
C ALA A 88 -0.66 -3.09 4.42
N VAL A 89 0.64 -3.26 4.74
CA VAL A 89 1.66 -3.75 3.83
C VAL A 89 2.60 -4.71 4.54
N CYS A 90 2.91 -5.82 3.88
CA CYS A 90 4.01 -6.73 4.24
C CYS A 90 5.17 -6.51 3.27
N VAL A 91 6.39 -6.51 3.77
CA VAL A 91 7.61 -6.37 2.95
C VAL A 91 8.52 -7.57 3.18
N MET A 92 9.02 -8.11 2.10
CA MET A 92 10.11 -9.09 2.09
C MET A 92 11.32 -8.52 1.39
N SER A 93 12.51 -8.68 1.95
CA SER A 93 13.74 -8.16 1.36
C SER A 93 14.94 -9.02 1.71
N ASP A 94 15.87 -9.13 0.77
CA ASP A 94 17.22 -9.69 0.96
C ASP A 94 18.34 -8.68 0.64
N LEU A 95 18.02 -7.37 0.67
CA LEU A 95 18.83 -6.23 0.26
C LEU A 95 19.00 -6.09 -1.26
N THR A 96 19.06 -7.18 -2.00
CA THR A 96 19.15 -7.17 -3.47
C THR A 96 17.77 -6.98 -4.09
N THR A 97 16.79 -7.67 -3.51
CA THR A 97 15.39 -7.64 -3.95
C THR A 97 14.51 -7.23 -2.78
N SER A 98 13.71 -6.19 -2.97
CA SER A 98 12.71 -5.74 -2.00
C SER A 98 11.34 -5.70 -2.66
N LYS A 99 10.35 -6.36 -2.04
CA LYS A 99 9.00 -6.46 -2.58
C LYS A 99 7.95 -6.24 -1.49
N ALA A 100 6.85 -5.64 -1.87
CA ALA A 100 5.70 -5.37 -1.01
C ALA A 100 4.46 -6.12 -1.49
N GLY A 101 3.65 -6.55 -0.54
CA GLY A 101 2.37 -7.19 -0.76
C GLY A 101 1.45 -7.02 0.44
N THR A 102 0.39 -7.80 0.51
CA THR A 102 -0.58 -7.78 1.59
C THR A 102 -0.63 -9.13 2.33
N ILE A 103 -1.36 -9.17 3.43
CA ILE A 103 -1.57 -10.41 4.20
C ILE A 103 -2.24 -11.53 3.39
N THR A 104 -2.95 -11.21 2.32
CA THR A 104 -3.62 -12.19 1.44
C THR A 104 -2.89 -12.43 0.13
N SER A 105 -1.78 -11.73 -0.12
CA SER A 105 -0.99 -11.90 -1.34
C SER A 105 -0.23 -13.23 -1.33
N GLY A 106 -0.30 -13.99 -2.44
CA GLY A 106 0.69 -15.01 -2.73
C GLY A 106 2.05 -14.37 -3.02
N GLU A 107 3.13 -15.14 -2.95
CA GLU A 107 4.48 -14.63 -3.17
C GLU A 107 4.65 -13.98 -4.55
N ASP A 108 4.00 -14.54 -5.57
CA ASP A 108 3.97 -14.04 -6.94
C ASP A 108 3.30 -12.66 -7.09
N ARG A 109 2.57 -12.22 -6.07
CA ARG A 109 1.88 -10.92 -6.01
C ARG A 109 2.63 -9.86 -5.23
N PHE A 110 3.76 -10.21 -4.63
CA PHE A 110 4.67 -9.23 -4.05
C PHE A 110 5.43 -8.53 -5.16
N MET A 111 5.40 -7.20 -5.16
CA MET A 111 5.94 -6.36 -6.23
C MET A 111 7.03 -5.42 -5.71
N GLU A 112 8.04 -5.18 -6.53
CA GLU A 112 9.02 -4.13 -6.32
C GLU A 112 8.38 -2.75 -6.48
N TRP A 113 8.99 -1.73 -5.85
CA TRP A 113 8.67 -0.33 -6.09
C TRP A 113 9.88 0.34 -6.74
N LYS A 114 9.78 0.63 -8.05
CA LYS A 114 10.95 0.93 -8.91
C LYS A 114 11.23 2.41 -9.14
N THR A 115 10.50 3.31 -8.50
CA THR A 115 10.69 4.74 -8.72
C THR A 115 10.27 5.56 -7.51
N THR A 116 10.93 6.68 -7.30
CA THR A 116 10.59 7.62 -6.22
C THR A 116 9.64 8.73 -6.67
N ASP A 117 9.51 8.99 -7.97
CA ASP A 117 8.76 10.12 -8.53
C ASP A 117 7.83 9.75 -9.70
N GLY A 118 7.83 8.48 -10.11
CA GLY A 118 7.05 7.98 -11.25
C GLY A 118 7.74 8.12 -12.60
N SER A 119 9.01 8.49 -12.61
CA SER A 119 9.86 8.41 -13.80
C SER A 119 10.17 6.96 -14.16
N TYR A 120 10.48 6.72 -15.43
CA TYR A 120 10.88 5.40 -15.87
C TYR A 120 12.34 5.13 -15.47
N GLU A 121 12.54 4.08 -14.67
CA GLU A 121 13.88 3.58 -14.36
C GLU A 121 14.17 2.32 -15.19
N ASN A 122 15.21 2.36 -15.99
CA ASN A 122 15.65 1.22 -16.80
C ASN A 122 16.57 0.31 -15.98
N THR A 123 16.07 -0.20 -14.86
CA THR A 123 16.79 -1.13 -13.99
C THR A 123 16.05 -2.45 -13.89
N GLN A 124 16.79 -3.56 -13.82
CA GLN A 124 16.19 -4.88 -13.63
C GLN A 124 15.49 -4.98 -12.29
N HIS A 125 16.13 -4.47 -11.22
CA HIS A 125 15.60 -4.44 -9.86
C HIS A 125 15.66 -3.03 -9.30
N ALA A 126 14.72 -2.68 -8.42
CA ALA A 126 14.80 -1.48 -7.62
C ALA A 126 15.97 -1.60 -6.63
N SER A 127 16.73 -0.51 -6.43
CA SER A 127 17.65 -0.46 -5.30
C SER A 127 16.86 -0.50 -3.98
N PHE A 128 17.50 -0.93 -2.90
CA PHE A 128 16.91 -0.90 -1.56
C PHE A 128 16.38 0.49 -1.21
N ASP A 129 17.18 1.52 -1.45
CA ASP A 129 16.79 2.91 -1.18
C ASP A 129 15.61 3.36 -2.04
N THR A 130 15.63 3.07 -3.35
CA THR A 130 14.51 3.40 -4.25
C THR A 130 13.21 2.74 -3.79
N PHE A 131 13.26 1.48 -3.35
CA PHE A 131 12.09 0.78 -2.87
C PHE A 131 11.52 1.43 -1.61
N PHE A 132 12.36 1.65 -0.59
CA PHE A 132 11.88 2.18 0.69
C PHE A 132 11.50 3.66 0.61
N VAL A 133 12.30 4.51 -0.01
CA VAL A 133 11.95 5.91 -0.22
C VAL A 133 10.74 6.05 -1.15
N GLY A 134 10.67 5.22 -2.19
CA GLY A 134 9.57 5.23 -3.14
C GLY A 134 8.23 4.83 -2.53
N LEU A 135 8.18 3.80 -1.70
CA LEU A 135 6.92 3.30 -1.12
C LEU A 135 6.55 4.02 0.19
N PHE A 136 7.53 4.34 1.05
CA PHE A 136 7.30 4.77 2.42
C PHE A 136 7.59 6.27 2.68
N GLU A 137 7.73 7.11 1.63
CA GLU A 137 7.60 8.55 1.82
C GLU A 137 6.26 8.82 2.49
N LYS A 138 6.26 9.59 3.60
CA LYS A 138 5.12 9.67 4.54
C LYS A 138 3.80 10.03 3.89
N THR A 139 3.79 11.05 3.04
CA THR A 139 2.58 11.52 2.34
C THR A 139 2.08 10.46 1.37
N ARG A 140 2.99 9.87 0.61
CA ARG A 140 2.67 8.81 -0.35
C ARG A 140 2.18 7.56 0.34
N PHE A 141 2.84 7.14 1.41
CA PHE A 141 2.43 5.95 2.15
C PHE A 141 1.00 6.09 2.70
N LEU A 142 0.65 7.24 3.28
CA LEU A 142 -0.71 7.49 3.74
C LEU A 142 -1.72 7.56 2.59
N ASP A 143 -1.35 8.15 1.46
CA ASP A 143 -2.17 8.14 0.24
C ASP A 143 -2.41 6.71 -0.28
N ILE A 144 -1.37 5.86 -0.25
CA ILE A 144 -1.50 4.45 -0.61
C ILE A 144 -2.44 3.71 0.34
N VAL A 145 -2.27 3.87 1.64
CA VAL A 145 -3.13 3.24 2.65
C VAL A 145 -4.60 3.64 2.46
N LYS A 146 -4.85 4.91 2.16
CA LYS A 146 -6.20 5.45 1.97
C LYS A 146 -6.83 5.05 0.65
N ASN A 147 -6.09 5.19 -0.46
CA ASN A 147 -6.68 5.23 -1.80
C ASN A 147 -6.23 4.10 -2.73
N PHE A 148 -5.17 3.36 -2.38
CA PHE A 148 -4.52 2.38 -3.26
C PHE A 148 -4.43 0.97 -2.65
N ILE A 149 -5.29 0.70 -1.68
CA ILE A 149 -5.59 -0.63 -1.17
C ILE A 149 -7.07 -0.89 -1.41
N CYS A 150 -7.41 -1.99 -2.06
CA CYS A 150 -8.79 -2.41 -2.25
C CYS A 150 -8.99 -3.86 -1.81
N PHE A 151 -10.25 -4.24 -1.68
CA PHE A 151 -10.65 -5.60 -1.33
C PHE A 151 -11.45 -6.20 -2.48
N ASN A 152 -11.07 -7.41 -2.87
CA ASN A 152 -11.81 -8.21 -3.84
C ASN A 152 -12.43 -9.40 -3.11
N VAL A 153 -13.72 -9.63 -3.33
CA VAL A 153 -14.46 -10.75 -2.75
C VAL A 153 -14.72 -11.77 -3.85
N ASP A 154 -14.21 -12.98 -3.65
CA ASP A 154 -14.43 -14.12 -4.54
C ASP A 154 -14.99 -15.29 -3.72
N GLY A 155 -16.28 -15.53 -3.86
CA GLY A 155 -17.00 -16.49 -3.03
C GLY A 155 -16.95 -16.11 -1.54
N GLN A 156 -16.33 -16.95 -0.72
CA GLN A 156 -16.15 -16.71 0.72
C GLN A 156 -14.80 -16.05 1.06
N ASN A 157 -13.95 -15.86 0.07
CA ASN A 157 -12.62 -15.32 0.29
C ASN A 157 -12.57 -13.82 0.02
N THR A 158 -11.89 -13.10 0.89
CA THR A 158 -11.59 -11.67 0.71
C THR A 158 -10.10 -11.50 0.49
N PHE A 159 -9.75 -10.90 -0.63
CA PHE A 159 -8.37 -10.59 -1.00
C PHE A 159 -8.11 -9.11 -0.84
N LYS A 160 -7.11 -8.76 -0.05
CA LYS A 160 -6.59 -7.41 0.07
C LYS A 160 -5.55 -7.19 -1.03
N ILE A 161 -5.71 -6.15 -1.82
CA ILE A 161 -4.88 -5.87 -2.99
C ILE A 161 -4.22 -4.52 -2.81
N LEU A 162 -2.89 -4.50 -2.93
CA LEU A 162 -2.06 -3.29 -2.95
C LEU A 162 -1.78 -2.90 -4.40
N ALA A 163 -1.92 -1.61 -4.73
CA ALA A 163 -1.52 -1.10 -6.04
C ALA A 163 -0.01 -1.20 -6.25
N GLY A 164 0.41 -1.55 -7.45
CA GLY A 164 1.80 -1.42 -7.87
C GLY A 164 2.18 0.05 -8.12
N TYR A 165 3.49 0.36 -8.08
CA TYR A 165 4.00 1.72 -8.31
C TYR A 165 3.50 2.33 -9.63
N HIS A 166 3.47 1.53 -10.71
CA HIS A 166 2.99 1.96 -12.02
C HIS A 166 1.51 2.33 -12.01
N GLN A 167 0.68 1.62 -11.23
CA GLN A 167 -0.74 1.95 -11.06
C GLN A 167 -0.90 3.24 -10.24
N TYR A 168 -0.16 3.37 -9.12
CA TYR A 168 -0.17 4.55 -8.28
C TYR A 168 0.13 5.82 -9.08
N PHE A 169 1.29 5.89 -9.73
CA PHE A 169 1.70 7.09 -10.46
C PHE A 169 0.82 7.38 -11.68
N ALA A 170 0.36 6.35 -12.38
CA ALA A 170 -0.51 6.53 -13.52
C ALA A 170 -1.90 7.05 -13.10
N VAL A 171 -2.47 6.54 -12.02
CA VAL A 171 -3.74 7.04 -11.46
C VAL A 171 -3.58 8.48 -10.99
N LYS A 172 -2.50 8.82 -10.28
CA LYS A 172 -2.22 10.21 -9.87
C LYS A 172 -2.18 11.16 -11.07
N LYS A 173 -1.48 10.79 -12.14
CA LYS A 173 -1.46 11.59 -13.39
C LYS A 173 -2.85 11.69 -14.03
N ALA A 174 -3.62 10.62 -14.05
CA ALA A 174 -4.97 10.61 -14.60
C ALA A 174 -5.91 11.53 -13.80
N ILE A 175 -5.81 11.55 -12.47
CA ILE A 175 -6.58 12.46 -11.60
C ILE A 175 -6.27 13.92 -11.93
N GLU A 176 -4.99 14.30 -12.02
CA GLU A 176 -4.61 15.68 -12.35
C GLU A 176 -5.07 16.07 -13.77
N SER A 177 -4.94 15.14 -14.74
CA SER A 177 -5.46 15.37 -16.09
C SER A 177 -6.98 15.58 -16.11
N THR A 178 -7.71 14.79 -15.31
CA THR A 178 -9.17 14.92 -15.21
C THR A 178 -9.59 16.22 -14.54
N LYS A 179 -8.94 16.63 -13.45
CA LYS A 179 -9.18 17.93 -12.83
C LYS A 179 -8.96 19.08 -13.83
N HIS A 180 -7.89 19.00 -14.60
CA HIS A 180 -7.65 20.00 -15.66
C HIS A 180 -8.77 19.98 -16.73
N ALA A 181 -9.20 18.79 -17.15
CA ALA A 181 -10.25 18.63 -18.14
C ALA A 181 -11.60 19.23 -17.70
N THR A 182 -11.95 19.19 -16.41
CA THR A 182 -13.20 19.77 -15.90
C THR A 182 -13.31 21.28 -16.10
N VAL A 183 -12.18 21.97 -16.23
CA VAL A 183 -12.12 23.43 -16.42
C VAL A 183 -11.64 23.84 -17.82
N THR A 184 -11.50 22.87 -18.75
CA THR A 184 -11.05 23.10 -20.11
C THR A 184 -12.03 22.49 -21.15
N ASP A 185 -11.57 21.49 -21.91
CA ASP A 185 -12.30 20.92 -23.03
C ASP A 185 -13.04 19.59 -22.70
N GLY A 186 -13.01 19.17 -21.46
CA GLY A 186 -13.65 17.94 -20.99
C GLY A 186 -12.89 16.63 -21.34
N LYS A 187 -11.67 16.72 -21.92
CA LYS A 187 -10.91 15.55 -22.37
C LYS A 187 -9.81 15.20 -21.39
N GLY A 188 -10.04 14.16 -20.58
CA GLY A 188 -9.09 13.68 -19.58
C GLY A 188 -7.87 12.94 -20.13
N GLY A 189 -7.90 12.50 -21.40
CA GLY A 189 -6.79 11.80 -22.04
C GLY A 189 -6.96 10.29 -22.18
N VAL A 190 -5.86 9.59 -22.44
CA VAL A 190 -5.80 8.14 -22.62
C VAL A 190 -4.87 7.53 -21.60
N PHE A 191 -5.35 6.51 -20.90
CA PHE A 191 -4.57 5.69 -19.97
C PHE A 191 -4.15 4.40 -20.69
N TRP A 192 -2.86 4.27 -20.96
CA TRP A 192 -2.32 3.10 -21.63
C TRP A 192 -1.29 2.37 -20.73
N HIS A 193 -1.50 1.08 -20.57
CA HIS A 193 -0.55 0.15 -19.94
C HIS A 193 -0.49 -1.14 -20.73
N THR A 194 0.60 -1.90 -20.59
CA THR A 194 0.77 -3.22 -21.23
C THR A 194 -0.34 -4.18 -20.82
N GLN A 195 -0.59 -5.18 -21.64
CA GLN A 195 -1.53 -6.26 -21.30
C GLN A 195 -1.07 -6.97 -20.01
N GLY A 196 -2.00 -7.30 -19.12
CA GLY A 196 -1.68 -7.96 -17.84
C GLY A 196 -1.20 -7.05 -16.72
N SER A 197 -1.01 -5.75 -16.95
CA SER A 197 -0.53 -4.78 -15.93
C SER A 197 -1.57 -4.35 -14.88
N GLY A 198 -2.76 -4.96 -14.88
CA GLY A 198 -3.82 -4.63 -13.91
C GLY A 198 -4.60 -3.35 -14.23
N LYS A 199 -4.84 -3.04 -15.52
CA LYS A 199 -5.64 -1.85 -15.94
C LYS A 199 -6.99 -1.76 -15.25
N SER A 200 -7.71 -2.88 -15.09
CA SER A 200 -9.01 -2.91 -14.40
C SER A 200 -8.90 -2.47 -12.95
N LEU A 201 -7.84 -2.88 -12.24
CA LEU A 201 -7.57 -2.41 -10.88
C LEU A 201 -7.22 -0.92 -10.86
N SER A 202 -6.45 -0.44 -11.85
CA SER A 202 -6.18 1.00 -11.98
C SER A 202 -7.47 1.81 -12.17
N MET A 203 -8.46 1.29 -12.91
CA MET A 203 -9.79 1.92 -13.04
C MET A 203 -10.52 1.97 -11.69
N VAL A 204 -10.43 0.92 -10.88
CA VAL A 204 -11.03 0.90 -9.53
C VAL A 204 -10.41 1.98 -8.65
N PHE A 205 -9.06 2.03 -8.57
CA PHE A 205 -8.35 3.05 -7.81
C PHE A 205 -8.65 4.47 -8.33
N TYR A 206 -8.69 4.65 -9.63
CA TYR A 206 -9.03 5.92 -10.26
C TYR A 206 -10.45 6.38 -9.91
N ALA A 207 -11.45 5.49 -10.05
CA ALA A 207 -12.83 5.80 -9.71
C ALA A 207 -12.99 6.13 -8.22
N HIS A 208 -12.33 5.35 -7.34
CA HIS A 208 -12.32 5.62 -5.90
C HIS A 208 -11.72 6.99 -5.59
N TYR A 209 -10.55 7.31 -6.17
CA TYR A 209 -9.88 8.59 -5.95
C TYR A 209 -10.68 9.78 -6.48
N LEU A 210 -11.36 9.63 -7.61
CA LEU A 210 -12.22 10.68 -8.20
C LEU A 210 -13.38 11.09 -7.29
N GLN A 211 -13.92 10.19 -6.49
CA GLN A 211 -15.00 10.46 -5.54
C GLN A 211 -14.64 11.60 -4.59
N GLU A 212 -13.40 11.61 -4.09
CA GLU A 212 -12.90 12.67 -3.22
C GLU A 212 -12.40 13.88 -4.02
N ALA A 213 -11.67 13.62 -5.11
CA ALA A 213 -11.00 14.67 -5.90
C ALA A 213 -11.96 15.65 -6.60
N LEU A 214 -13.19 15.20 -6.89
CA LEU A 214 -14.25 15.96 -7.56
C LEU A 214 -15.54 16.05 -6.73
N GLU A 215 -15.47 15.88 -5.42
CA GLU A 215 -16.58 16.05 -4.48
C GLU A 215 -17.82 15.20 -4.87
N SER A 216 -17.59 13.88 -5.03
CA SER A 216 -18.61 12.87 -5.35
C SER A 216 -19.26 13.05 -6.74
N PRO A 217 -18.50 13.03 -7.83
CA PRO A 217 -19.02 13.13 -9.19
C PRO A 217 -19.80 11.86 -9.57
N THR A 218 -20.68 11.99 -10.56
CA THR A 218 -21.26 10.82 -11.24
C THR A 218 -20.21 10.20 -12.17
N ILE A 219 -19.87 8.94 -11.95
CA ILE A 219 -18.90 8.19 -12.76
C ILE A 219 -19.65 7.14 -13.59
N VAL A 220 -19.49 7.19 -14.91
CA VAL A 220 -20.04 6.19 -15.82
C VAL A 220 -18.88 5.39 -16.44
N VAL A 221 -18.91 4.08 -16.26
CA VAL A 221 -17.93 3.15 -16.85
C VAL A 221 -18.59 2.41 -18.00
N ILE A 222 -17.99 2.48 -19.18
CA ILE A 222 -18.46 1.78 -20.37
C ILE A 222 -17.42 0.74 -20.75
N THR A 223 -17.85 -0.52 -20.84
CA THR A 223 -17.02 -1.64 -21.28
C THR A 223 -17.70 -2.39 -22.41
N ASP A 224 -16.94 -3.06 -23.25
CA ASP A 224 -17.45 -3.88 -24.34
C ASP A 224 -17.74 -5.34 -23.93
N ARG A 225 -17.57 -5.67 -22.64
CA ARG A 225 -17.79 -7.00 -22.05
C ARG A 225 -18.45 -6.91 -20.69
#